data_914661615710b1b1518583c98bf76694
#
_entry.id   914661615710b1b1518583c98bf76694
#
_cell.length_a   1.000
_cell.length_b   1.000
_cell.length_c   1.000
_cell.angle_alpha   90.00
_cell.angle_beta   90.00
_cell.angle_gamma   90.00
#
_symmetry.space_group_name_H-M   'P 1'
#
loop_
_entity.id
_entity.type
_entity.pdbx_description
1 polymer ?
#
loop_
_entity_poly.entity_id
_entity_poly.type
_entity_poly.pdbx_seq_one_letter_code
_entity_poly.pdbx_strand_id
1 'polypeptide(L)'
;MEYIPLWYTLTDLQGVNYMIYTRIRDLREDKDLSQREMGEILSCSQRVYSNYERGELDIPTEILIKLAKFQKTSTDYILGLTDKK
;
A
#
# COMPACT_ATOMS: atom_id res chain seq x y z
N MET A 1 -4.41 -28.54 8.66
CA MET A 1 -3.62 -27.47 9.27
C MET A 1 -3.37 -26.40 8.23
N GLU A 2 -3.69 -25.16 8.54
CA GLU A 2 -3.49 -24.07 7.63
C GLU A 2 -2.03 -23.68 7.55
N TYR A 3 -1.59 -23.32 6.34
CA TYR A 3 -0.24 -22.83 6.12
C TYR A 3 -0.13 -21.37 6.59
N ILE A 4 0.87 -21.09 7.44
CA ILE A 4 1.15 -19.74 7.89
C ILE A 4 2.52 -19.34 7.37
N PRO A 5 2.58 -18.31 6.50
CA PRO A 5 3.87 -17.84 5.99
C PRO A 5 4.76 -17.31 7.10
N LEU A 6 6.06 -17.45 6.89
CA LEU A 6 7.04 -16.98 7.87
C LEU A 6 6.92 -15.49 8.18
N TRP A 7 6.65 -14.68 7.15
CA TRP A 7 6.51 -13.23 7.35
C TRP A 7 5.34 -12.89 8.28
N TYR A 8 4.26 -13.66 8.20
CA TYR A 8 3.10 -13.46 9.06
C TYR A 8 3.46 -13.75 10.51
N THR A 9 4.17 -14.85 10.74
CA THR A 9 4.61 -15.22 12.09
C THR A 9 5.53 -14.18 12.69
N LEU A 10 6.45 -13.64 11.89
CA LEU A 10 7.38 -12.60 12.34
C LEU A 10 6.63 -11.32 12.74
N THR A 11 5.61 -10.96 11.98
CA THR A 11 4.80 -9.79 12.28
C THR A 11 4.09 -9.95 13.63
N ASP A 12 3.51 -11.11 13.86
CA ASP A 12 2.84 -11.43 15.13
C ASP A 12 3.81 -11.37 16.30
N LEU A 13 4.98 -11.96 16.15
CA LEU A 13 5.98 -12.00 17.22
C LEU A 13 6.45 -10.61 17.62
N GLN A 14 6.43 -9.68 16.70
CA GLN A 14 6.83 -8.31 16.98
C GLN A 14 5.70 -7.45 17.52
N GLY A 15 4.48 -7.99 17.56
CA GLY A 15 3.31 -7.27 18.03
C GLY A 15 2.90 -6.11 17.13
N VAL A 16 3.34 -6.14 15.89
CA VAL A 16 3.05 -5.11 14.90
C VAL A 16 2.03 -5.66 13.93
N ASN A 17 0.85 -5.04 13.88
CA ASN A 17 -0.26 -5.51 13.06
C ASN A 17 -0.57 -4.63 11.87
N TYR A 18 0.40 -3.84 11.40
CA TYR A 18 0.21 -3.06 10.21
C TYR A 18 1.21 -3.44 9.16
N MET A 19 0.83 -3.25 7.90
CA MET A 19 1.70 -3.49 6.77
C MET A 19 2.16 -2.17 6.18
N ILE A 20 3.42 -2.13 5.80
CA ILE A 20 3.98 -0.98 5.08
C ILE A 20 3.99 -1.33 3.61
N TYR A 21 3.25 -0.58 2.82
CA TYR A 21 3.13 -0.82 1.38
C TYR A 21 4.13 0.06 0.63
N THR A 22 5.38 -0.35 0.65
CA THR A 22 6.47 0.45 0.04
C THR A 22 6.24 0.69 -1.44
N ARG A 23 5.53 -0.21 -2.11
CA ARG A 23 5.31 -0.08 -3.55
C ARG A 23 4.43 1.11 -3.92
N ILE A 24 3.50 1.51 -3.06
CA ILE A 24 2.68 2.70 -3.37
C ILE A 24 3.53 3.96 -3.38
N ARG A 25 4.49 4.05 -2.48
CA ARG A 25 5.44 5.16 -2.45
C ARG A 25 6.33 5.13 -3.69
N ASP A 26 6.89 3.95 -4.01
CA ASP A 26 7.77 3.80 -5.16
C ASP A 26 7.05 4.19 -6.46
N LEU A 27 5.82 3.73 -6.63
CA LEU A 27 5.01 4.07 -7.81
C LEU A 27 4.72 5.56 -7.88
N ARG A 28 4.44 6.18 -6.73
CA ARG A 28 4.20 7.62 -6.66
C ARG A 28 5.44 8.40 -7.08
N GLU A 29 6.58 8.03 -6.51
CA GLU A 29 7.86 8.71 -6.79
C GLU A 29 8.28 8.53 -8.25
N ASP A 30 8.02 7.38 -8.84
CA ASP A 30 8.32 7.12 -10.24
C ASP A 30 7.57 8.08 -11.18
N LYS A 31 6.43 8.59 -10.75
CA LYS A 31 5.64 9.58 -11.52
C LYS A 31 5.89 11.01 -11.09
N ASP A 32 6.86 11.23 -10.20
CA ASP A 32 7.17 12.56 -9.67
C ASP A 32 5.98 13.24 -9.01
N LEU A 33 5.11 12.45 -8.37
CA LEU A 33 3.94 12.98 -7.68
C LEU A 33 4.23 13.19 -6.21
N SER A 34 3.71 14.29 -5.65
CA SER A 34 3.75 14.51 -4.21
C SER A 34 2.67 13.70 -3.51
N GLN A 35 2.81 13.57 -2.19
CA GLN A 35 1.76 12.91 -1.40
C GLN A 35 0.44 13.69 -1.48
N ARG A 36 0.52 15.02 -1.55
CA ARG A 36 -0.65 15.87 -1.71
C ARG A 36 -1.37 15.56 -3.01
N GLU A 37 -0.62 15.47 -4.11
CA GLU A 37 -1.20 15.17 -5.41
C GLU A 37 -1.85 13.79 -5.44
N MET A 38 -1.20 12.79 -4.83
CA MET A 38 -1.81 11.47 -4.73
C MET A 38 -3.07 11.47 -3.90
N GLY A 39 -3.07 12.23 -2.80
CA GLY A 39 -4.28 12.39 -2.00
C GLY A 39 -5.44 12.95 -2.82
N GLU A 40 -5.16 13.97 -3.62
CA GLU A 40 -6.18 14.55 -4.51
C GLU A 40 -6.71 13.53 -5.51
N ILE A 41 -5.81 12.74 -6.12
CA ILE A 41 -6.19 11.70 -7.08
C ILE A 41 -7.08 10.65 -6.43
N LEU A 42 -6.80 10.29 -5.18
CA LEU A 42 -7.54 9.28 -4.45
C LEU A 42 -8.73 9.84 -3.66
N SER A 43 -8.95 11.16 -3.75
CA SER A 43 -10.02 11.85 -3.01
C SER A 43 -9.88 11.70 -1.50
N CYS A 44 -8.66 11.78 -1.00
CA CYS A 44 -8.39 11.80 0.43
C CYS A 44 -7.40 12.91 0.74
N SER A 45 -7.24 13.22 2.03
CA SER A 45 -6.30 14.26 2.44
C SER A 45 -4.87 13.77 2.28
N GLN A 46 -3.93 14.72 2.21
CA GLN A 46 -2.51 14.39 2.21
C GLN A 46 -2.13 13.59 3.45
N ARG A 47 -2.68 13.97 4.60
CA ARG A 47 -2.39 13.30 5.86
C ARG A 47 -2.83 11.83 5.84
N VAL A 48 -4.03 11.57 5.36
CA VAL A 48 -4.56 10.22 5.25
C VAL A 48 -3.69 9.39 4.28
N TYR A 49 -3.37 9.96 3.12
CA TYR A 49 -2.53 9.27 2.15
C TYR A 49 -1.15 8.97 2.75
N SER A 50 -0.55 9.95 3.43
CA SER A 50 0.74 9.76 4.08
C SER A 50 0.70 8.61 5.08
N ASN A 51 -0.40 8.48 5.82
CA ASN A 51 -0.56 7.40 6.79
C ASN A 51 -0.65 6.03 6.09
N TYR A 52 -1.20 5.98 4.87
CA TYR A 52 -1.17 4.74 4.09
C TYR A 52 0.27 4.34 3.77
N GLU A 53 1.10 5.29 3.32
CA GLU A 53 2.49 4.98 2.98
C GLU A 53 3.29 4.51 4.19
N ARG A 54 3.00 5.06 5.36
CA ARG A 54 3.71 4.70 6.59
C ARG A 54 3.17 3.47 7.27
N GLY A 55 2.08 2.90 6.76
CA GLY A 55 1.47 1.73 7.38
C GLY A 55 0.69 2.03 8.65
N GLU A 56 0.40 3.30 8.93
CA GLU A 56 -0.36 3.69 10.12
C GLU A 56 -1.87 3.55 9.93
N LEU A 57 -2.31 3.47 8.68
CA LEU A 57 -3.70 3.20 8.32
C LEU A 57 -3.73 2.11 7.27
N ASP A 58 -4.65 1.18 7.40
CA ASP A 58 -4.90 0.21 6.35
C ASP A 58 -5.54 0.89 5.15
N ILE A 59 -5.18 0.45 3.97
CA ILE A 59 -5.74 1.00 2.74
C ILE A 59 -7.09 0.34 2.49
N PRO A 60 -8.19 1.12 2.45
CA PRO A 60 -9.49 0.54 2.11
C PRO A 60 -9.45 -0.08 0.72
N THR A 61 -10.24 -1.13 0.52
CA THR A 61 -10.28 -1.84 -0.75
C THR A 61 -10.56 -0.91 -1.92
N GLU A 62 -11.45 0.06 -1.76
CA GLU A 62 -11.76 1.03 -2.81
C GLU A 62 -10.55 1.86 -3.22
N ILE A 63 -9.77 2.29 -2.24
CA ILE A 63 -8.57 3.09 -2.49
C ILE A 63 -7.51 2.22 -3.15
N LEU A 64 -7.38 0.98 -2.72
CA LEU A 64 -6.45 0.03 -3.31
C LEU A 64 -6.76 -0.19 -4.79
N ILE A 65 -8.03 -0.35 -5.13
CA ILE A 65 -8.47 -0.51 -6.52
C ILE A 65 -8.16 0.75 -7.33
N LYS A 66 -8.45 1.93 -6.77
CA LYS A 66 -8.14 3.20 -7.45
C LYS A 66 -6.65 3.36 -7.70
N LEU A 67 -5.84 3.00 -6.71
CA LEU A 67 -4.38 3.03 -6.86
C LEU A 67 -3.92 2.13 -7.99
N ALA A 68 -4.42 0.90 -8.03
CA ALA A 68 -4.02 -0.06 -9.05
C ALA A 68 -4.40 0.46 -10.45
N LYS A 69 -5.59 1.01 -10.59
CA LYS A 69 -6.06 1.56 -11.88
C LYS A 69 -5.24 2.77 -12.30
N PHE A 70 -5.00 3.69 -11.38
CA PHE A 70 -4.22 4.89 -11.67
C PHE A 70 -2.79 4.55 -12.06
N GLN A 71 -2.18 3.65 -11.31
CA GLN A 71 -0.80 3.24 -11.54
C GLN A 71 -0.65 2.20 -12.65
N LYS A 72 -1.77 1.75 -13.21
CA LYS A 72 -1.79 0.75 -14.29
C LYS A 72 -1.07 -0.53 -13.89
N THR A 73 -1.33 -0.99 -12.68
CA THR A 73 -0.76 -2.22 -12.13
C THR A 73 -1.85 -3.02 -11.44
N SER A 74 -1.49 -4.13 -10.83
CA SER A 74 -2.43 -4.98 -10.11
C SER A 74 -2.41 -4.68 -8.61
N THR A 75 -3.50 -5.01 -7.94
CA THR A 75 -3.53 -4.97 -6.48
C THR A 75 -2.54 -5.97 -5.88
N ASP A 76 -2.31 -7.11 -6.55
CA ASP A 76 -1.32 -8.10 -6.13
C ASP A 76 0.08 -7.49 -6.08
N TYR A 77 0.44 -6.72 -7.09
CA TYR A 77 1.75 -6.05 -7.10
C TYR A 77 1.86 -5.07 -5.95
N ILE A 78 0.84 -4.25 -5.73
CA ILE A 78 0.83 -3.25 -4.65
C ILE A 78 0.99 -3.93 -3.29
N LEU A 79 0.31 -5.07 -3.10
CA LEU A 79 0.32 -5.80 -1.84
C LEU A 79 1.58 -6.65 -1.65
N GLY A 80 2.43 -6.72 -2.66
CA GLY A 80 3.66 -7.52 -2.57
C GLY A 80 3.46 -9.00 -2.81
N LEU A 81 2.32 -9.40 -3.38
CA LEU A 81 2.03 -10.81 -3.66
C LEU A 81 2.65 -11.30 -4.95
N THR A 82 3.11 -10.39 -5.79
CA THR A 82 3.79 -10.70 -7.04
C THR A 82 4.80 -9.60 -7.32
N ASP A 83 5.86 -9.93 -8.07
CA ASP A 83 6.84 -8.95 -8.53
C ASP A 83 6.51 -8.41 -9.93
N LYS A 84 5.45 -8.89 -10.54
CA LYS A 84 5.03 -8.45 -11.87
C LYS A 84 4.08 -7.25 -11.76
N LYS A 85 4.48 -6.16 -12.36
CA LYS A 85 3.61 -4.98 -12.45
C LYS A 85 2.36 -5.24 -13.27
#